data_1f72345c447c0bf9903b82eda37c656e
#
_entry.id   1f72345c447c0bf9903b82eda37c656e
#
_cell.length_a   1.000
_cell.length_b   1.000
_cell.length_c   1.000
_cell.angle_alpha   90.00
_cell.angle_beta   90.00
_cell.angle_gamma   90.00
#
_symmetry.space_group_name_H-M   'P 1'
#
loop_
_entity.id
_entity.type
_entity.pdbx_description
1 polymer ?
#
loop_
_entity_poly.entity_id
_entity_poly.type
_entity_poly.pdbx_seq_one_letter_code
_entity_poly.pdbx_strand_id
1 'polypeptide(L)'
;MMQFSQQLKDEQGVLDAAIVMGTDLNKNTLKNMNLLTEDGVAATENDTLISISCQDESSLNNAIQKAEQLLTSSSAKVKNEFASLSSALDTFSNPNIASLSIPGQFVKEMATELIKKQLHLFVFSDHVPLEDEIYLKNLALENNVLFMGPEAGTSILNGTVFGFGNRIRKGSVGIIGASGTGIQESSTMIDLFGEGISHGIGVGGRDLRNDIGGVMTMKAMEVFENDPNTKAVLLVSKPVDDNIRNKIINKINNFSKKNYVLCLVGDNENREDSARIKFSKSIQTSVLKILKSLDDNVYKKANDAVRNQVNDSIKLAESLSKDLNDEQKFVRGFFAGGTLCYESKIILEQMIGKVYSNLSSDDEYSI
;
A
#
# COMPACT_ATOMS: atom_id res chain seq x y z
N MET A 1 -16.95 -1.49 -9.03
CA MET A 1 -17.75 -2.73 -9.19
C MET A 1 -18.16 -3.35 -7.86
N MET A 2 -17.25 -3.69 -6.93
CA MET A 2 -17.62 -4.29 -5.62
C MET A 2 -18.65 -3.49 -4.83
N GLN A 3 -18.53 -2.16 -4.77
CA GLN A 3 -19.52 -1.30 -4.09
C GLN A 3 -20.89 -1.32 -4.78
N PHE A 4 -20.93 -1.45 -6.10
CA PHE A 4 -22.18 -1.55 -6.84
C PHE A 4 -22.84 -2.91 -6.66
N SER A 5 -22.03 -3.99 -6.63
CA SER A 5 -22.54 -5.33 -6.28
C SER A 5 -23.20 -5.33 -4.89
N GLN A 6 -22.59 -4.65 -3.90
CA GLN A 6 -23.18 -4.56 -2.57
C GLN A 6 -24.47 -3.74 -2.57
N GLN A 7 -24.52 -2.62 -3.27
CA GLN A 7 -25.73 -1.81 -3.37
C GLN A 7 -26.89 -2.56 -4.04
N LEU A 8 -26.59 -3.44 -5.00
CA LEU A 8 -27.62 -4.30 -5.61
C LEU A 8 -28.11 -5.39 -4.64
N LYS A 9 -27.21 -5.96 -3.84
CA LYS A 9 -27.59 -6.95 -2.81
C LYS A 9 -28.49 -6.36 -1.73
N ASP A 10 -28.36 -5.06 -1.45
CA ASP A 10 -29.16 -4.37 -0.43
C ASP A 10 -30.56 -3.99 -0.93
N GLU A 11 -30.86 -4.18 -2.24
CA GLU A 11 -32.20 -3.92 -2.80
C GLU A 11 -33.21 -4.99 -2.37
N GLN A 12 -34.46 -4.56 -2.15
CA GLN A 12 -35.52 -5.44 -1.68
C GLN A 12 -35.83 -6.54 -2.70
N GLY A 13 -35.84 -7.79 -2.23
CA GLY A 13 -36.15 -8.97 -3.05
C GLY A 13 -34.96 -9.52 -3.85
N VAL A 14 -33.77 -8.91 -3.77
CA VAL A 14 -32.53 -9.45 -4.29
C VAL A 14 -31.97 -10.50 -3.34
N LEU A 15 -31.72 -11.70 -3.83
CA LEU A 15 -31.13 -12.81 -3.08
C LEU A 15 -29.60 -12.76 -3.13
N ASP A 16 -29.05 -12.47 -4.31
CA ASP A 16 -27.62 -12.27 -4.53
C ASP A 16 -27.38 -11.48 -5.83
N ALA A 17 -26.25 -10.75 -5.91
CA ALA A 17 -25.88 -9.99 -7.09
C ALA A 17 -24.37 -9.82 -7.20
N ALA A 18 -23.86 -9.74 -8.44
CA ALA A 18 -22.47 -9.44 -8.70
C ALA A 18 -22.31 -8.61 -9.99
N ILE A 19 -21.41 -7.63 -9.96
CA ILE A 19 -20.95 -6.89 -11.14
C ILE A 19 -19.46 -7.11 -11.27
N VAL A 20 -19.03 -7.81 -12.31
CA VAL A 20 -17.64 -8.22 -12.52
C VAL A 20 -17.26 -8.15 -14.00
N MET A 21 -15.95 -8.13 -14.31
CA MET A 21 -15.48 -8.32 -15.69
C MET A 21 -15.59 -9.79 -16.09
N GLY A 22 -15.79 -10.06 -17.38
CA GLY A 22 -15.99 -11.41 -17.94
C GLY A 22 -14.72 -12.28 -18.00
N THR A 23 -13.77 -12.12 -17.06
CA THR A 23 -12.57 -12.95 -16.98
C THR A 23 -12.90 -14.37 -16.51
N ASP A 24 -12.06 -15.36 -16.86
CA ASP A 24 -12.26 -16.75 -16.45
C ASP A 24 -12.34 -16.92 -14.94
N LEU A 25 -11.53 -16.16 -14.18
CA LEU A 25 -11.57 -16.16 -12.72
C LEU A 25 -12.93 -15.71 -12.18
N ASN A 26 -13.47 -14.62 -12.73
CA ASN A 26 -14.76 -14.08 -12.33
C ASN A 26 -15.92 -14.99 -12.75
N LYS A 27 -15.86 -15.60 -13.94
CA LYS A 27 -16.84 -16.60 -14.38
C LYS A 27 -16.86 -17.82 -13.45
N ASN A 28 -15.70 -18.32 -13.02
CA ASN A 28 -15.61 -19.38 -12.04
C ASN A 28 -16.22 -18.98 -10.69
N THR A 29 -15.99 -17.73 -10.26
CA THR A 29 -16.60 -17.19 -9.05
C THR A 29 -18.12 -17.12 -9.16
N LEU A 30 -18.67 -16.58 -10.26
CA LEU A 30 -20.10 -16.54 -10.52
C LEU A 30 -20.73 -17.94 -10.59
N LYS A 31 -20.02 -18.92 -11.15
CA LYS A 31 -20.45 -20.32 -11.20
C LYS A 31 -20.58 -20.90 -9.79
N ASN A 32 -19.60 -20.65 -8.92
CA ASN A 32 -19.63 -21.11 -7.53
C ASN A 32 -20.75 -20.44 -6.70
N MET A 33 -21.14 -19.23 -7.08
CA MET A 33 -22.26 -18.49 -6.49
C MET A 33 -23.62 -18.84 -7.11
N ASN A 34 -23.68 -19.74 -8.09
CA ASN A 34 -24.87 -20.05 -8.90
C ASN A 34 -25.47 -18.82 -9.60
N LEU A 35 -24.60 -17.88 -10.00
CA LEU A 35 -24.97 -16.65 -10.70
C LEU A 35 -24.51 -16.61 -12.15
N LEU A 36 -23.81 -17.62 -12.65
CA LEU A 36 -23.33 -17.67 -14.05
C LEU A 36 -24.42 -18.23 -14.96
N THR A 37 -24.88 -17.41 -15.91
CA THR A 37 -25.83 -17.79 -16.96
C THR A 37 -25.10 -18.20 -18.23
N GLU A 38 -25.85 -18.76 -19.26
CA GLU A 38 -25.28 -19.09 -20.56
C GLU A 38 -24.69 -17.85 -21.25
N ASP A 39 -25.36 -16.70 -21.19
CA ASP A 39 -24.85 -15.44 -21.73
C ASP A 39 -23.57 -15.01 -21.01
N GLY A 40 -23.50 -15.22 -19.70
CA GLY A 40 -22.28 -14.94 -18.90
C GLY A 40 -21.09 -15.82 -19.30
N VAL A 41 -21.35 -17.07 -19.73
CA VAL A 41 -20.29 -17.95 -20.24
C VAL A 41 -19.75 -17.44 -21.57
N ALA A 42 -20.60 -16.91 -22.43
CA ALA A 42 -20.23 -16.40 -23.77
C ALA A 42 -19.51 -15.03 -23.72
N ALA A 43 -19.58 -14.29 -22.62
CA ALA A 43 -18.93 -12.97 -22.47
C ALA A 43 -17.40 -13.07 -22.59
N THR A 44 -16.77 -12.00 -23.09
CA THR A 44 -15.31 -11.85 -23.20
C THR A 44 -14.73 -11.16 -21.96
N GLU A 45 -13.41 -11.15 -21.81
CA GLU A 45 -12.73 -10.48 -20.72
C GLU A 45 -13.00 -8.97 -20.64
N ASN A 46 -13.38 -8.35 -21.76
CA ASN A 46 -13.69 -6.92 -21.86
C ASN A 46 -15.16 -6.59 -21.55
N ASP A 47 -16.01 -7.60 -21.41
CA ASP A 47 -17.41 -7.42 -21.09
C ASP A 47 -17.61 -7.28 -19.57
N THR A 48 -18.60 -6.45 -19.20
CA THR A 48 -19.05 -6.37 -17.81
C THR A 48 -20.26 -7.27 -17.62
N LEU A 49 -20.13 -8.25 -16.73
CA LEU A 49 -21.20 -9.14 -16.33
C LEU A 49 -21.96 -8.56 -15.13
N ILE A 50 -23.28 -8.45 -15.27
CA ILE A 50 -24.20 -8.11 -14.19
C ILE A 50 -25.07 -9.32 -13.96
N SER A 51 -24.84 -10.01 -12.87
CA SER A 51 -25.59 -11.21 -12.51
C SER A 51 -26.40 -10.94 -11.26
N ILE A 52 -27.72 -11.19 -11.32
CA ILE A 52 -28.65 -10.90 -10.23
C ILE A 52 -29.58 -12.10 -10.04
N SER A 53 -29.75 -12.51 -8.80
CA SER A 53 -30.73 -13.49 -8.37
C SER A 53 -31.77 -12.81 -7.50
N CYS A 54 -33.06 -12.94 -7.83
CA CYS A 54 -34.16 -12.30 -7.12
C CYS A 54 -35.25 -13.31 -6.74
N GLN A 55 -36.11 -12.93 -5.80
CA GLN A 55 -37.25 -13.73 -5.33
C GLN A 55 -38.36 -13.80 -6.37
N ASP A 56 -38.56 -12.74 -7.15
CA ASP A 56 -39.62 -12.59 -8.15
C ASP A 56 -39.18 -11.64 -9.27
N GLU A 57 -39.99 -11.63 -10.35
CA GLU A 57 -39.72 -10.84 -11.56
C GLU A 57 -39.81 -9.31 -11.34
N SER A 58 -40.64 -8.86 -10.41
CA SER A 58 -40.76 -7.43 -10.07
C SER A 58 -39.48 -6.93 -9.40
N SER A 59 -38.95 -7.70 -8.47
CA SER A 59 -37.67 -7.42 -7.80
C SER A 59 -36.49 -7.43 -8.78
N LEU A 60 -36.52 -8.36 -9.78
CA LEU A 60 -35.51 -8.41 -10.81
C LEU A 60 -35.52 -7.14 -11.69
N ASN A 61 -36.70 -6.71 -12.13
CA ASN A 61 -36.84 -5.48 -12.95
C ASN A 61 -36.36 -4.24 -12.19
N ASN A 62 -36.67 -4.12 -10.90
CA ASN A 62 -36.18 -3.03 -10.05
C ASN A 62 -34.65 -3.07 -9.90
N ALA A 63 -34.08 -4.26 -9.69
CA ALA A 63 -32.65 -4.43 -9.56
C ALA A 63 -31.89 -4.14 -10.87
N ILE A 64 -32.45 -4.48 -12.02
CA ILE A 64 -31.90 -4.12 -13.34
C ILE A 64 -31.89 -2.60 -13.53
N GLN A 65 -33.00 -1.93 -13.26
CA GLN A 65 -33.06 -0.46 -13.32
C GLN A 65 -32.03 0.19 -12.38
N LYS A 66 -31.88 -0.37 -11.19
CA LYS A 66 -30.86 0.11 -10.24
C LYS A 66 -29.44 -0.10 -10.76
N ALA A 67 -29.15 -1.26 -11.37
CA ALA A 67 -27.86 -1.53 -11.98
C ALA A 67 -27.53 -0.53 -13.09
N GLU A 68 -28.49 -0.25 -13.98
CA GLU A 68 -28.37 0.75 -15.04
C GLU A 68 -28.13 2.16 -14.46
N GLN A 69 -28.87 2.54 -13.42
CA GLN A 69 -28.65 3.82 -12.73
C GLN A 69 -27.26 3.91 -12.10
N LEU A 70 -26.78 2.87 -11.46
CA LEU A 70 -25.45 2.82 -10.86
C LEU A 70 -24.35 2.94 -11.91
N LEU A 71 -24.50 2.27 -13.05
CA LEU A 71 -23.54 2.34 -14.15
C LEU A 71 -23.57 3.70 -14.85
N THR A 72 -24.76 4.29 -15.05
CA THR A 72 -24.90 5.60 -15.68
C THR A 72 -24.58 6.74 -14.72
N SER A 73 -24.90 6.63 -13.43
CA SER A 73 -24.57 7.67 -12.43
C SER A 73 -23.06 7.72 -12.11
N SER A 74 -22.33 6.62 -12.32
CA SER A 74 -20.87 6.65 -12.25
C SER A 74 -20.25 7.46 -13.41
N SER A 75 -20.93 7.58 -14.52
CA SER A 75 -20.54 8.47 -15.65
C SER A 75 -20.96 9.93 -15.46
N ALA A 76 -21.87 10.24 -14.52
CA ALA A 76 -22.38 11.59 -14.25
C ALA A 76 -21.61 12.37 -13.17
N LYS A 77 -20.61 11.79 -12.48
CA LYS A 77 -19.55 12.59 -11.85
C LYS A 77 -18.75 13.19 -12.99
N VAL A 78 -18.85 14.49 -13.15
CA VAL A 78 -18.09 15.29 -14.11
C VAL A 78 -16.65 14.79 -14.14
N LYS A 79 -16.37 13.83 -15.01
CA LYS A 79 -15.01 13.56 -15.42
C LYS A 79 -14.63 14.76 -16.26
N ASN A 80 -13.84 15.65 -15.71
CA ASN A 80 -13.12 16.63 -16.51
C ASN A 80 -12.11 15.84 -17.34
N GLU A 81 -12.56 15.24 -18.43
CA GLU A 81 -11.69 14.58 -19.40
C GLU A 81 -11.15 15.66 -20.32
N PHE A 82 -9.84 15.74 -20.40
CA PHE A 82 -9.13 16.71 -21.22
C PHE A 82 -8.46 16.00 -22.38
N ALA A 83 -8.48 16.60 -23.55
CA ALA A 83 -7.86 16.06 -24.74
C ALA A 83 -6.31 16.04 -24.66
N SER A 84 -5.74 16.84 -23.79
CA SER A 84 -4.28 16.92 -23.60
C SER A 84 -3.94 17.38 -22.17
N LEU A 85 -2.69 17.10 -21.76
CA LEU A 85 -2.14 17.60 -20.51
C LEU A 85 -2.18 19.12 -20.44
N SER A 86 -1.86 19.82 -21.54
CA SER A 86 -1.90 21.28 -21.58
C SER A 86 -3.29 21.80 -21.27
N SER A 87 -4.35 21.27 -21.92
CA SER A 87 -5.71 21.71 -21.67
C SER A 87 -6.19 21.43 -20.22
N ALA A 88 -5.71 20.35 -19.62
CA ALA A 88 -5.96 20.07 -18.21
C ALA A 88 -5.29 21.12 -17.31
N LEU A 89 -4.02 21.38 -17.51
CA LEU A 89 -3.24 22.32 -16.71
C LEU A 89 -3.76 23.77 -16.82
N ASP A 90 -4.25 24.15 -17.99
CA ASP A 90 -4.87 25.49 -18.20
C ASP A 90 -6.17 25.67 -17.43
N THR A 91 -6.85 24.57 -17.10
CA THR A 91 -8.14 24.58 -16.37
C THR A 91 -7.95 24.58 -14.85
N PHE A 92 -6.93 23.92 -14.34
CA PHE A 92 -6.69 23.86 -12.90
C PHE A 92 -5.89 25.09 -12.42
N SER A 93 -6.44 25.78 -11.43
CA SER A 93 -5.70 26.86 -10.77
C SER A 93 -4.62 26.29 -9.85
N ASN A 94 -3.36 26.46 -10.22
CA ASN A 94 -2.19 26.03 -9.44
C ASN A 94 -2.16 24.54 -9.07
N PRO A 95 -2.19 23.60 -10.03
CA PRO A 95 -1.98 22.20 -9.74
C PRO A 95 -0.57 22.01 -9.16
N ASN A 96 -0.45 21.17 -8.12
CA ASN A 96 0.81 20.92 -7.43
C ASN A 96 1.22 19.44 -7.42
N ILE A 97 0.30 18.55 -7.78
CA ILE A 97 0.56 17.12 -7.84
C ILE A 97 -0.18 16.49 -9.03
N ALA A 98 0.44 15.52 -9.66
CA ALA A 98 -0.18 14.65 -10.67
C ALA A 98 -0.06 13.18 -10.26
N SER A 99 -1.11 12.41 -10.53
CA SER A 99 -1.11 10.96 -10.37
C SER A 99 -1.03 10.29 -11.74
N LEU A 100 -0.02 9.44 -11.94
CA LEU A 100 0.19 8.66 -13.16
C LEU A 100 -0.18 7.20 -12.95
N SER A 101 -1.09 6.70 -13.80
CA SER A 101 -1.47 5.28 -13.87
C SER A 101 -1.61 4.92 -15.35
N ILE A 102 -0.49 4.92 -16.06
CA ILE A 102 -0.35 4.64 -17.50
C ILE A 102 0.68 3.52 -17.68
N PRO A 103 0.72 2.81 -18.83
CA PRO A 103 1.75 1.81 -19.08
C PRO A 103 3.16 2.38 -18.92
N GLY A 104 4.05 1.62 -18.26
CA GLY A 104 5.37 2.10 -17.83
C GLY A 104 6.23 2.72 -18.92
N GLN A 105 6.15 2.24 -20.15
CA GLN A 105 6.87 2.77 -21.31
C GLN A 105 6.54 4.23 -21.66
N PHE A 106 5.38 4.75 -21.24
CA PHE A 106 4.95 6.12 -21.49
C PHE A 106 5.22 7.07 -20.31
N VAL A 107 5.65 6.52 -19.17
CA VAL A 107 5.84 7.31 -17.93
C VAL A 107 6.95 8.34 -18.11
N LYS A 108 8.06 8.00 -18.78
CA LYS A 108 9.21 8.90 -18.95
C LYS A 108 8.82 10.23 -19.59
N GLU A 109 8.13 10.18 -20.72
CA GLU A 109 7.72 11.37 -21.46
C GLU A 109 6.78 12.25 -20.62
N MET A 110 5.69 11.66 -20.13
CA MET A 110 4.69 12.35 -19.33
C MET A 110 5.27 12.93 -18.05
N ALA A 111 6.02 12.13 -17.29
CA ALA A 111 6.62 12.57 -16.03
C ALA A 111 7.66 13.68 -16.24
N THR A 112 8.45 13.61 -17.32
CA THR A 112 9.43 14.68 -17.65
C THR A 112 8.73 16.02 -17.85
N GLU A 113 7.60 16.05 -18.56
CA GLU A 113 6.84 17.30 -18.77
C GLU A 113 6.28 17.84 -17.43
N LEU A 114 5.67 16.96 -16.61
CA LEU A 114 5.07 17.33 -15.33
C LEU A 114 6.12 17.82 -14.32
N ILE A 115 7.29 17.18 -14.25
CA ILE A 115 8.39 17.61 -13.37
C ILE A 115 8.87 19.02 -13.77
N LYS A 116 9.06 19.29 -15.06
CA LYS A 116 9.45 20.61 -15.57
C LYS A 116 8.42 21.71 -15.27
N LYS A 117 7.14 21.33 -15.10
CA LYS A 117 6.06 22.21 -14.65
C LYS A 117 5.94 22.29 -13.12
N GLN A 118 6.93 21.78 -12.37
CA GLN A 118 7.02 21.82 -10.91
C GLN A 118 5.91 21.04 -10.18
N LEU A 119 5.32 20.00 -10.80
CA LEU A 119 4.36 19.14 -10.14
C LEU A 119 5.06 17.99 -9.41
N HIS A 120 4.63 17.74 -8.18
CA HIS A 120 4.94 16.49 -7.51
C HIS A 120 4.24 15.33 -8.22
N LEU A 121 4.85 14.15 -8.25
CA LEU A 121 4.28 13.00 -8.94
C LEU A 121 4.02 11.85 -7.99
N PHE A 122 2.84 11.26 -8.11
CA PHE A 122 2.52 9.93 -7.60
C PHE A 122 2.41 8.98 -8.79
N VAL A 123 3.38 8.08 -8.93
CA VAL A 123 3.50 7.16 -10.08
C VAL A 123 3.10 5.76 -9.63
N PHE A 124 1.83 5.44 -9.89
CA PHE A 124 1.26 4.12 -9.63
C PHE A 124 1.68 3.11 -10.69
N SER A 125 2.02 3.58 -11.89
CA SER A 125 2.46 2.78 -13.03
C SER A 125 3.56 1.80 -12.65
N ASP A 126 3.42 0.58 -13.14
CA ASP A 126 4.40 -0.50 -13.06
C ASP A 126 5.23 -0.62 -14.36
N HIS A 127 6.19 -1.56 -14.38
CA HIS A 127 7.03 -1.85 -15.55
C HIS A 127 7.74 -0.61 -16.16
N VAL A 128 8.02 0.40 -15.36
CA VAL A 128 8.87 1.51 -15.78
C VAL A 128 10.32 1.00 -15.89
N PRO A 129 11.01 1.18 -17.04
CA PRO A 129 12.41 0.78 -17.19
C PRO A 129 13.29 1.40 -16.09
N LEU A 130 14.27 0.66 -15.59
CA LEU A 130 15.16 1.12 -14.52
C LEU A 130 15.90 2.41 -14.87
N GLU A 131 16.40 2.51 -16.08
CA GLU A 131 17.09 3.70 -16.59
C GLU A 131 16.18 4.93 -16.61
N ASP A 132 14.90 4.75 -16.92
CA ASP A 132 13.91 5.83 -16.92
C ASP A 132 13.58 6.27 -15.50
N GLU A 133 13.48 5.33 -14.55
CA GLU A 133 13.30 5.66 -13.15
C GLU A 133 14.48 6.46 -12.60
N ILE A 134 15.70 6.03 -12.89
CA ILE A 134 16.92 6.75 -12.47
C ILE A 134 16.91 8.17 -13.03
N TYR A 135 16.62 8.31 -14.33
CA TYR A 135 16.54 9.61 -15.00
C TYR A 135 15.48 10.52 -14.34
N LEU A 136 14.28 10.00 -14.15
CA LEU A 136 13.14 10.78 -13.62
C LEU A 136 13.36 11.20 -12.17
N LYS A 137 13.90 10.33 -11.32
CA LYS A 137 14.20 10.67 -9.92
C LYS A 137 15.29 11.75 -9.80
N ASN A 138 16.32 11.69 -10.64
CA ASN A 138 17.34 12.73 -10.67
C ASN A 138 16.77 14.06 -11.20
N LEU A 139 15.97 14.02 -12.26
CA LEU A 139 15.29 15.20 -12.79
C LEU A 139 14.34 15.82 -11.74
N ALA A 140 13.63 14.98 -10.97
CA ALA A 140 12.76 15.44 -9.89
C ALA A 140 13.56 16.10 -8.76
N LEU A 141 14.73 15.56 -8.41
CA LEU A 141 15.62 16.14 -7.42
C LEU A 141 16.14 17.53 -7.87
N GLU A 142 16.58 17.64 -9.11
CA GLU A 142 17.03 18.90 -9.72
C GLU A 142 15.95 19.99 -9.73
N ASN A 143 14.70 19.58 -9.96
CA ASN A 143 13.54 20.47 -9.97
C ASN A 143 12.88 20.65 -8.58
N ASN A 144 13.44 20.08 -7.53
CA ASN A 144 12.93 20.18 -6.15
C ASN A 144 11.50 19.65 -5.99
N VAL A 145 11.09 18.64 -6.74
CA VAL A 145 9.78 17.97 -6.63
C VAL A 145 9.92 16.55 -6.10
N LEU A 146 8.86 16.00 -5.52
CA LEU A 146 8.78 14.61 -5.11
C LEU A 146 8.34 13.74 -6.29
N PHE A 147 9.06 12.65 -6.53
CA PHE A 147 8.69 11.59 -7.45
C PHE A 147 8.39 10.32 -6.64
N MET A 148 7.14 10.11 -6.30
CA MET A 148 6.67 8.99 -5.49
C MET A 148 6.38 7.80 -6.38
N GLY A 149 7.26 6.81 -6.36
CA GLY A 149 7.19 5.64 -7.25
C GLY A 149 8.45 5.46 -8.09
N PRO A 150 8.37 4.72 -9.23
CA PRO A 150 7.19 4.00 -9.73
C PRO A 150 6.78 2.83 -8.83
N GLU A 151 5.66 2.19 -9.17
CA GLU A 151 5.06 1.13 -8.36
C GLU A 151 4.73 1.60 -6.91
N ALA A 152 4.45 2.90 -6.75
CA ALA A 152 4.01 3.41 -5.46
C ALA A 152 2.57 2.99 -5.21
N GLY A 153 2.38 1.94 -4.42
CA GLY A 153 1.04 1.47 -4.05
C GLY A 153 0.30 2.44 -3.13
N THR A 154 1.02 3.25 -2.36
CA THR A 154 0.44 4.14 -1.33
C THR A 154 1.29 5.38 -1.12
N SER A 155 0.65 6.53 -1.10
CA SER A 155 1.13 7.74 -0.44
C SER A 155 -0.02 8.44 0.25
N ILE A 156 0.26 9.15 1.34
CA ILE A 156 -0.72 9.91 2.12
C ILE A 156 -0.13 11.29 2.37
N LEU A 157 -0.65 12.31 1.72
CA LEU A 157 -0.13 13.66 1.82
C LEU A 157 -1.17 14.57 2.50
N ASN A 158 -0.85 15.05 3.69
CA ASN A 158 -1.73 15.90 4.49
C ASN A 158 -3.16 15.31 4.65
N GLY A 159 -3.25 13.99 4.80
CA GLY A 159 -4.52 13.26 4.94
C GLY A 159 -5.21 12.91 3.61
N THR A 160 -4.66 13.30 2.47
CA THR A 160 -5.14 12.86 1.15
C THR A 160 -4.40 11.59 0.75
N VAL A 161 -5.16 10.54 0.43
CA VAL A 161 -4.64 9.23 0.04
C VAL A 161 -4.49 9.15 -1.47
N PHE A 162 -3.34 8.66 -1.91
CA PHE A 162 -3.03 8.31 -3.30
C PHE A 162 -2.79 6.81 -3.39
N GLY A 163 -3.39 6.16 -4.39
CA GLY A 163 -3.35 4.71 -4.56
C GLY A 163 -4.19 3.98 -3.51
N PHE A 164 -3.64 2.93 -2.92
CA PHE A 164 -4.30 2.15 -1.87
C PHE A 164 -3.96 2.72 -0.49
N GLY A 165 -4.95 2.93 0.34
CA GLY A 165 -4.69 3.37 1.70
C GLY A 165 -5.94 3.46 2.55
N ASN A 166 -5.74 3.44 3.85
CA ASN A 166 -6.79 3.53 4.83
C ASN A 166 -7.08 5.00 5.21
N ARG A 167 -8.25 5.24 5.75
CA ARG A 167 -8.56 6.52 6.37
C ARG A 167 -7.84 6.59 7.72
N ILE A 168 -6.80 7.41 7.80
CA ILE A 168 -5.93 7.56 8.97
C ILE A 168 -6.09 8.97 9.53
N ARG A 169 -6.10 9.11 10.86
CA ARG A 169 -6.12 10.43 11.51
C ARG A 169 -4.83 11.21 11.23
N LYS A 170 -4.97 12.52 11.16
CA LYS A 170 -3.80 13.40 11.12
C LYS A 170 -3.08 13.38 12.47
N GLY A 171 -1.77 13.36 12.42
CA GLY A 171 -0.91 13.34 13.61
C GLY A 171 0.50 13.78 13.28
N SER A 172 1.46 13.30 14.07
CA SER A 172 2.82 13.84 14.05
C SER A 172 3.89 12.88 13.51
N VAL A 173 3.51 11.70 13.04
CA VAL A 173 4.47 10.73 12.47
C VAL A 173 4.56 10.90 10.95
N GLY A 174 5.77 11.12 10.44
CA GLY A 174 6.08 10.98 9.02
C GLY A 174 6.45 9.54 8.69
N ILE A 175 5.96 9.00 7.59
CA ILE A 175 6.33 7.66 7.11
C ILE A 175 6.98 7.76 5.74
N ILE A 176 8.17 7.16 5.57
CA ILE A 176 8.81 6.94 4.27
C ILE A 176 8.76 5.45 4.00
N GLY A 177 8.18 5.03 2.89
CA GLY A 177 8.08 3.61 2.57
C GLY A 177 8.56 3.29 1.16
N ALA A 178 9.52 2.38 1.06
CA ALA A 178 9.83 1.67 -0.19
C ALA A 178 8.81 0.53 -0.44
N SER A 179 7.75 0.46 0.36
CA SER A 179 6.69 -0.54 0.28
C SER A 179 5.34 0.12 0.59
N GLY A 180 4.38 -0.02 -0.33
CA GLY A 180 3.01 0.47 -0.13
C GLY A 180 2.33 -0.20 1.06
N THR A 181 2.40 -1.54 1.16
CA THR A 181 1.81 -2.28 2.29
C THR A 181 2.52 -2.00 3.61
N GLY A 182 3.82 -1.68 3.59
CA GLY A 182 4.53 -1.22 4.78
C GLY A 182 4.01 0.13 5.30
N ILE A 183 3.68 1.08 4.41
CA ILE A 183 3.04 2.34 4.80
C ILE A 183 1.64 2.09 5.34
N GLN A 184 0.84 1.25 4.66
CA GLN A 184 -0.53 0.92 5.08
C GLN A 184 -0.55 0.32 6.49
N GLU A 185 0.23 -0.71 6.74
CA GLU A 185 0.28 -1.39 8.03
C GLU A 185 0.78 -0.46 9.13
N SER A 186 1.91 0.22 8.90
CA SER A 186 2.46 1.15 9.90
C SER A 186 1.49 2.28 10.23
N SER A 187 0.85 2.89 9.24
CA SER A 187 -0.09 3.99 9.44
C SER A 187 -1.35 3.51 10.16
N THR A 188 -1.86 2.32 9.83
CA THR A 188 -3.02 1.72 10.52
C THR A 188 -2.72 1.42 11.98
N MET A 189 -1.57 0.83 12.28
CA MET A 189 -1.17 0.56 13.65
C MET A 189 -0.98 1.85 14.47
N ILE A 190 -0.35 2.88 13.87
CA ILE A 190 -0.19 4.19 14.53
C ILE A 190 -1.56 4.79 14.85
N ASP A 191 -2.52 4.70 13.93
CA ASP A 191 -3.87 5.19 14.13
C ASP A 191 -4.61 4.39 15.22
N LEU A 192 -4.56 3.06 15.18
CA LEU A 192 -5.18 2.19 16.19
C LEU A 192 -4.66 2.49 17.61
N PHE A 193 -3.40 2.84 17.74
CA PHE A 193 -2.80 3.17 19.04
C PHE A 193 -3.00 4.64 19.47
N GLY A 194 -3.79 5.40 18.72
CA GLY A 194 -4.25 6.72 19.15
C GLY A 194 -3.37 7.90 18.71
N GLU A 195 -2.31 7.65 17.94
CA GLU A 195 -1.52 8.69 17.25
C GLU A 195 -1.98 8.77 15.79
N GLY A 196 -1.41 9.67 14.99
CA GLY A 196 -1.70 9.81 13.58
C GLY A 196 -0.44 10.10 12.78
N ILE A 197 -0.63 10.24 11.47
CA ILE A 197 0.47 10.57 10.57
C ILE A 197 0.35 11.99 10.01
N SER A 198 1.48 12.65 9.79
CA SER A 198 1.54 13.91 9.04
C SER A 198 1.47 13.62 7.54
N HIS A 199 2.37 12.78 7.07
CA HIS A 199 2.43 12.30 5.70
C HIS A 199 2.96 10.87 5.64
N GLY A 200 2.58 10.12 4.60
CA GLY A 200 3.19 8.87 4.18
C GLY A 200 3.72 9.02 2.76
N ILE A 201 5.03 8.98 2.56
CA ILE A 201 5.65 9.16 1.24
C ILE A 201 6.13 7.80 0.72
N GLY A 202 5.46 7.30 -0.33
CA GLY A 202 5.85 6.09 -1.05
C GLY A 202 6.93 6.38 -2.07
N VAL A 203 8.15 5.91 -1.85
CA VAL A 203 9.29 6.23 -2.74
C VAL A 203 9.49 5.23 -3.89
N GLY A 204 8.67 4.17 -3.93
CA GLY A 204 8.83 3.05 -4.88
C GLY A 204 9.77 1.97 -4.37
N GLY A 205 9.50 0.72 -4.78
CA GLY A 205 10.18 -0.47 -4.24
C GLY A 205 11.66 -0.56 -4.60
N ARG A 206 12.10 0.17 -5.63
CA ARG A 206 13.50 0.15 -6.11
C ARG A 206 14.34 1.32 -5.60
N ASP A 207 13.74 2.33 -4.93
CA ASP A 207 14.45 3.56 -4.54
C ASP A 207 15.71 3.27 -3.71
N LEU A 208 15.62 2.32 -2.79
CA LEU A 208 16.72 1.95 -1.89
C LEU A 208 17.70 0.90 -2.46
N ARG A 209 17.63 0.61 -3.77
CA ARG A 209 18.67 -0.18 -4.45
C ARG A 209 19.88 0.68 -4.77
N ASN A 210 21.04 0.05 -4.89
CA ASN A 210 22.30 0.74 -5.21
C ASN A 210 22.22 1.53 -6.52
N ASP A 211 21.52 1.02 -7.53
CA ASP A 211 21.38 1.64 -8.86
C ASP A 211 20.68 3.01 -8.79
N ILE A 212 19.74 3.18 -7.87
CA ILE A 212 18.99 4.44 -7.66
C ILE A 212 19.59 5.25 -6.51
N GLY A 213 20.08 4.57 -5.47
CA GLY A 213 20.84 5.21 -4.42
C GLY A 213 20.04 5.93 -3.33
N GLY A 214 18.72 5.70 -3.23
CA GLY A 214 17.86 6.28 -2.20
C GLY A 214 17.50 7.75 -2.44
N VAL A 215 17.50 8.19 -3.71
CA VAL A 215 17.33 9.61 -4.08
C VAL A 215 16.05 10.21 -3.48
N MET A 216 14.93 9.54 -3.66
CA MET A 216 13.65 10.07 -3.14
C MET A 216 13.48 9.84 -1.64
N THR A 217 14.06 8.78 -1.08
CA THR A 217 14.15 8.60 0.38
C THR A 217 14.88 9.77 1.02
N MET A 218 16.04 10.16 0.49
CA MET A 218 16.81 11.30 0.99
C MET A 218 16.04 12.61 0.87
N LYS A 219 15.31 12.80 -0.23
CA LYS A 219 14.46 13.96 -0.45
C LYS A 219 13.27 14.00 0.53
N ALA A 220 12.61 12.88 0.74
CA ALA A 220 11.51 12.76 1.71
C ALA A 220 11.97 13.05 3.14
N MET A 221 13.18 12.61 3.51
CA MET A 221 13.77 12.93 4.82
C MET A 221 13.97 14.44 5.02
N GLU A 222 14.41 15.15 3.97
CA GLU A 222 14.54 16.63 4.01
C GLU A 222 13.17 17.31 4.17
N VAL A 223 12.17 16.82 3.46
CA VAL A 223 10.79 17.33 3.60
C VAL A 223 10.32 17.16 5.02
N PHE A 224 10.45 15.99 5.61
CA PHE A 224 10.03 15.74 6.99
C PHE A 224 10.85 16.53 8.01
N GLU A 225 12.15 16.67 7.82
CA GLU A 225 12.99 17.45 8.74
C GLU A 225 12.54 18.91 8.82
N ASN A 226 12.01 19.47 7.73
CA ASN A 226 11.54 20.84 7.65
C ASN A 226 10.03 21.00 7.88
N ASP A 227 9.24 19.93 7.91
CA ASP A 227 7.82 20.00 8.21
C ASP A 227 7.56 20.20 9.71
N PRO A 228 6.93 21.31 10.13
CA PRO A 228 6.66 21.57 11.55
C PRO A 228 5.63 20.60 12.16
N ASN A 229 4.79 19.98 11.35
CA ASN A 229 3.77 19.03 11.81
C ASN A 229 4.35 17.64 12.07
N THR A 230 5.49 17.31 11.50
CA THR A 230 6.16 16.04 11.73
C THR A 230 7.08 16.13 12.93
N LYS A 231 6.95 15.24 13.92
CA LYS A 231 7.81 15.16 15.12
C LYS A 231 8.79 14.00 15.07
N ALA A 232 8.41 12.89 14.45
CA ALA A 232 9.25 11.72 14.28
C ALA A 232 9.01 11.06 12.93
N VAL A 233 10.01 10.34 12.41
CA VAL A 233 9.97 9.74 11.06
C VAL A 233 10.24 8.25 11.15
N LEU A 234 9.36 7.47 10.53
CA LEU A 234 9.49 6.03 10.35
C LEU A 234 9.86 5.74 8.89
N LEU A 235 11.01 5.11 8.66
CA LEU A 235 11.37 4.52 7.37
C LEU A 235 11.02 3.03 7.40
N VAL A 236 10.24 2.56 6.42
CA VAL A 236 9.87 1.13 6.27
C VAL A 236 10.38 0.58 4.95
N SER A 237 11.23 -0.42 5.02
CA SER A 237 11.80 -1.11 3.86
C SER A 237 12.10 -2.58 4.16
N LYS A 238 12.33 -3.37 3.11
CA LYS A 238 13.12 -4.60 3.20
C LYS A 238 14.57 -4.23 3.53
N PRO A 239 15.45 -5.21 3.83
CA PRO A 239 16.87 -4.95 4.04
C PRO A 239 17.48 -4.17 2.87
N VAL A 240 18.37 -3.26 3.18
CA VAL A 240 19.08 -2.42 2.21
C VAL A 240 20.58 -2.66 2.32
N ASP A 241 21.30 -2.43 1.23
CA ASP A 241 22.74 -2.53 1.20
C ASP A 241 23.40 -1.56 2.19
N ASP A 242 24.55 -1.93 2.74
CA ASP A 242 25.31 -1.17 3.71
C ASP A 242 25.60 0.26 3.27
N ASN A 243 25.96 0.41 2.02
CA ASN A 243 26.23 1.71 1.40
C ASN A 243 25.00 2.65 1.47
N ILE A 244 23.81 2.16 1.12
CA ILE A 244 22.57 2.95 1.18
C ILE A 244 22.20 3.26 2.62
N ARG A 245 22.31 2.25 3.50
CA ARG A 245 22.04 2.43 4.92
C ARG A 245 22.96 3.47 5.54
N ASN A 246 24.25 3.41 5.24
CA ASN A 246 25.22 4.38 5.74
C ASN A 246 24.92 5.81 5.24
N LYS A 247 24.49 5.97 3.99
CA LYS A 247 24.01 7.27 3.47
C LYS A 247 22.81 7.78 4.27
N ILE A 248 21.83 6.92 4.59
CA ILE A 248 20.65 7.27 5.39
C ILE A 248 21.09 7.72 6.80
N ILE A 249 21.91 6.92 7.48
CA ILE A 249 22.40 7.23 8.84
C ILE A 249 23.19 8.55 8.84
N ASN A 250 24.10 8.74 7.89
CA ASN A 250 24.86 9.97 7.78
C ASN A 250 23.96 11.19 7.55
N LYS A 251 22.91 11.04 6.71
CA LYS A 251 21.95 12.11 6.50
C LYS A 251 21.20 12.47 7.78
N ILE A 252 20.72 11.47 8.55
CA ILE A 252 20.04 11.69 9.82
C ILE A 252 20.98 12.37 10.83
N ASN A 253 22.25 11.98 10.87
CA ASN A 253 23.23 12.58 11.78
C ASN A 253 23.48 14.06 11.49
N ASN A 254 23.29 14.50 10.24
CA ASN A 254 23.37 15.90 9.85
C ASN A 254 22.08 16.71 10.14
N PHE A 255 20.99 16.03 10.47
CA PHE A 255 19.74 16.65 10.92
C PHE A 255 19.75 16.91 12.42
N SER A 256 18.88 17.78 12.91
CA SER A 256 18.86 18.15 14.32
C SER A 256 17.49 18.12 14.99
N LYS A 257 16.41 18.00 14.22
CA LYS A 257 15.06 18.28 14.73
C LYS A 257 14.24 17.04 15.06
N LYS A 258 14.45 15.91 14.35
CA LYS A 258 13.54 14.77 14.41
C LYS A 258 14.23 13.50 14.91
N ASN A 259 13.42 12.61 15.48
CA ASN A 259 13.79 11.23 15.76
C ASN A 259 13.41 10.33 14.61
N TYR A 260 14.23 9.33 14.35
CA TYR A 260 14.04 8.38 13.26
C TYR A 260 13.97 6.94 13.78
N VAL A 261 13.04 6.17 13.23
CA VAL A 261 13.02 4.71 13.36
C VAL A 261 13.23 4.11 12.00
N LEU A 262 14.25 3.28 11.85
CA LEU A 262 14.56 2.55 10.62
C LEU A 262 14.06 1.11 10.77
N CYS A 263 12.92 0.83 10.15
CA CYS A 263 12.33 -0.50 10.05
C CYS A 263 12.87 -1.20 8.81
N LEU A 264 13.89 -2.01 8.99
CA LEU A 264 14.48 -2.85 7.95
C LEU A 264 14.00 -4.29 8.18
N VAL A 265 12.84 -4.62 7.59
CA VAL A 265 12.16 -5.90 7.84
C VAL A 265 13.07 -7.06 7.46
N GLY A 266 13.38 -7.91 8.45
CA GLY A 266 14.25 -9.08 8.26
C GLY A 266 15.75 -8.79 8.17
N ASP A 267 16.20 -7.61 8.56
CA ASP A 267 17.65 -7.35 8.68
C ASP A 267 18.31 -8.37 9.65
N ASN A 268 19.34 -9.06 9.20
CA ASN A 268 20.04 -10.06 10.00
C ASN A 268 20.97 -9.44 11.05
N GLU A 269 21.35 -8.18 10.88
CA GLU A 269 22.27 -7.53 11.81
C GLU A 269 21.56 -6.94 13.02
N ASN A 270 22.17 -7.10 14.19
CA ASN A 270 21.76 -6.41 15.40
C ASN A 270 22.47 -5.05 15.44
N ARG A 271 21.67 -3.97 15.43
CA ARG A 271 22.20 -2.60 15.48
C ARG A 271 21.81 -1.95 16.77
N GLU A 272 22.76 -1.19 17.33
CA GLU A 272 22.51 -0.42 18.53
C GLU A 272 21.69 0.83 18.20
N ASP A 273 20.70 1.09 19.04
CA ASP A 273 19.93 2.32 19.01
C ASP A 273 20.82 3.50 19.47
N SER A 274 20.78 4.60 18.75
CA SER A 274 21.36 5.88 19.20
C SER A 274 20.29 6.79 19.80
N ALA A 275 20.70 7.97 20.24
CA ALA A 275 19.76 8.94 20.79
C ALA A 275 18.61 9.29 19.83
N ARG A 276 18.91 9.42 18.53
CA ARG A 276 17.93 9.83 17.51
C ARG A 276 17.57 8.78 16.46
N ILE A 277 18.35 7.72 16.35
CA ILE A 277 18.11 6.65 15.39
C ILE A 277 17.82 5.37 16.17
N LYS A 278 16.65 4.79 15.92
CA LYS A 278 16.26 3.49 16.43
C LYS A 278 16.14 2.51 15.28
N PHE A 279 16.55 1.27 15.49
CA PHE A 279 16.46 0.20 14.48
C PHE A 279 15.38 -0.80 14.87
N SER A 280 14.71 -1.34 13.88
CA SER A 280 13.72 -2.40 14.07
C SER A 280 13.73 -3.37 12.88
N LYS A 281 13.39 -4.63 13.14
CA LYS A 281 13.31 -5.70 12.14
C LYS A 281 11.86 -6.08 11.81
N SER A 282 10.90 -5.49 12.50
CA SER A 282 9.47 -5.72 12.29
C SER A 282 8.68 -4.42 12.32
N ILE A 283 7.57 -4.38 11.59
CA ILE A 283 6.70 -3.21 11.54
C ILE A 283 6.12 -2.91 12.92
N GLN A 284 5.61 -3.92 13.62
CA GLN A 284 5.01 -3.75 14.96
C GLN A 284 5.99 -3.13 15.95
N THR A 285 7.23 -3.67 16.03
CA THR A 285 8.25 -3.12 16.94
C THR A 285 8.65 -1.70 16.53
N SER A 286 8.70 -1.39 15.23
CA SER A 286 9.03 -0.05 14.77
C SER A 286 7.97 0.98 15.16
N VAL A 287 6.68 0.61 15.06
CA VAL A 287 5.58 1.45 15.52
C VAL A 287 5.66 1.69 17.02
N LEU A 288 5.91 0.66 17.82
CA LEU A 288 6.09 0.85 19.26
C LEU A 288 7.28 1.77 19.59
N LYS A 289 8.41 1.64 18.88
CA LYS A 289 9.59 2.52 19.07
C LYS A 289 9.29 3.97 18.67
N ILE A 290 8.54 4.21 17.58
CA ILE A 290 8.19 5.57 17.17
C ILE A 290 7.23 6.21 18.17
N LEU A 291 6.20 5.50 18.63
CA LEU A 291 5.28 5.98 19.65
C LEU A 291 6.00 6.32 20.96
N LYS A 292 6.94 5.46 21.38
CA LYS A 292 7.77 5.74 22.58
C LYS A 292 8.59 7.01 22.44
N SER A 293 9.04 7.35 21.22
CA SER A 293 9.81 8.58 21.00
C SER A 293 8.95 9.84 21.04
N LEU A 294 7.62 9.71 20.99
CA LEU A 294 6.66 10.81 20.99
C LEU A 294 5.99 10.99 22.37
N ASP A 295 5.45 9.91 22.93
CA ASP A 295 4.70 9.92 24.19
C ASP A 295 4.75 8.55 24.89
N ASP A 296 5.30 8.53 26.10
CA ASP A 296 5.42 7.32 26.91
C ASP A 296 4.06 6.71 27.30
N ASN A 297 3.01 7.52 27.45
CA ASN A 297 1.68 7.02 27.82
C ASN A 297 1.01 6.34 26.61
N VAL A 298 1.14 6.92 25.41
CA VAL A 298 0.67 6.30 24.17
C VAL A 298 1.40 4.99 23.94
N TYR A 299 2.73 4.99 24.12
CA TYR A 299 3.53 3.77 24.03
C TYR A 299 3.09 2.68 25.01
N LYS A 300 2.86 3.00 26.28
CA LYS A 300 2.44 2.01 27.30
C LYS A 300 1.11 1.37 26.90
N LYS A 301 0.11 2.18 26.52
CA LYS A 301 -1.19 1.66 26.05
C LYS A 301 -1.05 0.78 24.81
N ALA A 302 -0.25 1.19 23.82
CA ALA A 302 0.01 0.41 22.62
C ALA A 302 0.70 -0.93 22.94
N ASN A 303 1.73 -0.90 23.79
CA ASN A 303 2.46 -2.09 24.19
C ASN A 303 1.58 -3.09 24.97
N ASP A 304 0.70 -2.59 25.86
CA ASP A 304 -0.25 -3.43 26.57
C ASP A 304 -1.31 -4.03 25.62
N ALA A 305 -1.79 -3.25 24.64
CA ALA A 305 -2.71 -3.75 23.62
C ALA A 305 -2.05 -4.88 22.78
N VAL A 306 -0.80 -4.69 22.35
CA VAL A 306 -0.04 -5.73 21.63
C VAL A 306 0.13 -6.99 22.47
N ARG A 307 0.48 -6.86 23.77
CA ARG A 307 0.60 -8.01 24.66
C ARG A 307 -0.71 -8.77 24.83
N ASN A 308 -1.82 -8.05 24.98
CA ASN A 308 -3.14 -8.65 25.09
C ASN A 308 -3.51 -9.39 23.80
N GLN A 309 -3.26 -8.78 22.63
CA GLN A 309 -3.50 -9.42 21.33
C GLN A 309 -2.69 -10.71 21.17
N VAL A 310 -1.42 -10.72 21.58
CA VAL A 310 -0.59 -11.93 21.55
C VAL A 310 -1.17 -13.02 22.43
N ASN A 311 -1.57 -12.69 23.68
CA ASN A 311 -2.17 -13.64 24.59
C ASN A 311 -3.50 -14.22 24.07
N ASP A 312 -4.34 -13.38 23.46
CA ASP A 312 -5.61 -13.82 22.88
C ASP A 312 -5.39 -14.67 21.63
N SER A 313 -4.38 -14.34 20.81
CA SER A 313 -3.97 -15.17 19.67
C SER A 313 -3.46 -16.54 20.09
N ILE A 314 -2.71 -16.65 21.20
CA ILE A 314 -2.26 -17.92 21.75
C ILE A 314 -3.46 -18.77 22.20
N LYS A 315 -4.41 -18.19 22.97
CA LYS A 315 -5.62 -18.91 23.39
C LYS A 315 -6.45 -19.40 22.21
N LEU A 316 -6.59 -18.55 21.17
CA LEU A 316 -7.28 -18.93 19.94
C LEU A 316 -6.58 -20.08 19.24
N ALA A 317 -5.25 -20.01 19.10
CA ALA A 317 -4.45 -21.08 18.50
C ALA A 317 -4.58 -22.41 19.27
N GLU A 318 -4.54 -22.36 20.62
CA GLU A 318 -4.75 -23.53 21.48
C GLU A 318 -6.17 -24.11 21.32
N SER A 319 -7.16 -23.28 21.09
CA SER A 319 -8.52 -23.74 20.82
C SER A 319 -8.62 -24.42 19.46
N LEU A 320 -8.16 -23.74 18.40
CA LEU A 320 -8.23 -24.23 17.02
C LEU A 320 -7.38 -25.49 16.80
N SER A 321 -6.25 -25.60 17.50
CA SER A 321 -5.38 -26.77 17.36
C SER A 321 -6.03 -28.10 17.80
N LYS A 322 -7.05 -28.04 18.65
CA LYS A 322 -7.81 -29.24 19.11
C LYS A 322 -8.69 -29.83 18.00
N ASP A 323 -9.06 -29.01 17.03
CA ASP A 323 -9.94 -29.39 15.92
C ASP A 323 -9.14 -29.83 14.66
N LEU A 324 -7.79 -29.72 14.72
CA LEU A 324 -6.91 -30.18 13.63
C LEU A 324 -6.79 -31.70 13.65
N ASN A 325 -6.89 -32.31 12.48
CA ASN A 325 -6.58 -33.74 12.33
C ASN A 325 -5.09 -33.98 12.06
N ASP A 326 -4.64 -35.22 12.22
CA ASP A 326 -3.22 -35.61 12.10
C ASP A 326 -2.62 -35.35 10.70
N GLU A 327 -3.44 -35.14 9.68
CA GLU A 327 -3.00 -34.86 8.31
C GLU A 327 -2.82 -33.35 8.03
N GLN A 328 -3.34 -32.48 8.90
CA GLN A 328 -3.23 -31.02 8.75
C GLN A 328 -1.87 -30.52 9.28
N LYS A 329 -0.81 -30.82 8.53
CA LYS A 329 0.60 -30.55 8.92
C LYS A 329 1.23 -29.33 8.23
N PHE A 330 0.49 -28.67 7.33
CA PHE A 330 1.05 -27.61 6.50
C PHE A 330 0.47 -26.25 6.85
N VAL A 331 1.33 -25.25 6.93
CA VAL A 331 0.94 -23.82 6.98
C VAL A 331 0.96 -23.25 5.58
N ARG A 332 -0.10 -22.57 5.18
CA ARG A 332 -0.19 -21.83 3.91
C ARG A 332 -0.60 -20.42 4.17
N GLY A 333 0.15 -19.46 3.62
CA GLY A 333 -0.13 -18.03 3.74
C GLY A 333 -0.38 -17.39 2.38
N PHE A 334 -1.40 -16.53 2.29
CA PHE A 334 -1.72 -15.70 1.13
C PHE A 334 -1.72 -14.25 1.59
N PHE A 335 -0.95 -13.40 0.91
CA PHE A 335 -0.71 -12.02 1.33
C PHE A 335 -0.97 -11.05 0.18
N ALA A 336 -1.68 -9.98 0.45
CA ALA A 336 -1.94 -8.91 -0.51
C ALA A 336 -0.73 -7.99 -0.76
N GLY A 337 0.41 -8.21 -0.07
CA GLY A 337 1.60 -7.37 -0.21
C GLY A 337 2.89 -8.08 0.14
N GLY A 338 3.91 -7.83 -0.68
CA GLY A 338 5.21 -8.49 -0.58
C GLY A 338 5.95 -8.24 0.74
N THR A 339 5.74 -7.12 1.42
CA THR A 339 6.41 -6.85 2.71
C THR A 339 5.81 -7.69 3.83
N LEU A 340 4.48 -7.81 3.90
CA LEU A 340 3.82 -8.66 4.90
C LEU A 340 4.12 -10.14 4.66
N CYS A 341 4.14 -10.58 3.40
CA CYS A 341 4.58 -11.92 3.02
C CYS A 341 6.02 -12.18 3.48
N TYR A 342 6.92 -11.23 3.24
CA TYR A 342 8.33 -11.36 3.62
C TYR A 342 8.53 -11.41 5.14
N GLU A 343 7.85 -10.54 5.91
CA GLU A 343 7.90 -10.56 7.37
C GLU A 343 7.35 -11.88 7.93
N SER A 344 6.22 -12.35 7.40
CA SER A 344 5.64 -13.65 7.79
C SER A 344 6.54 -14.81 7.46
N LYS A 345 7.19 -14.80 6.28
CA LYS A 345 8.19 -15.82 5.90
C LYS A 345 9.32 -15.91 6.93
N ILE A 346 9.89 -14.77 7.34
CA ILE A 346 10.97 -14.73 8.32
C ILE A 346 10.52 -15.30 9.67
N ILE A 347 9.32 -14.93 10.13
CA ILE A 347 8.76 -15.45 11.38
C ILE A 347 8.58 -16.97 11.30
N LEU A 348 8.03 -17.47 10.21
CA LEU A 348 7.84 -18.91 10.00
C LEU A 348 9.18 -19.65 9.92
N GLU A 349 10.17 -19.10 9.22
CA GLU A 349 11.50 -19.71 9.13
C GLU A 349 12.20 -19.83 10.50
N GLN A 350 11.97 -18.89 11.40
CA GLN A 350 12.49 -18.98 12.79
C GLN A 350 11.80 -20.08 13.60
N MET A 351 10.54 -20.40 13.29
CA MET A 351 9.73 -21.36 14.07
C MET A 351 9.81 -22.79 13.53
N ILE A 352 9.79 -22.97 12.22
CA ILE A 352 9.65 -24.27 11.57
C ILE A 352 10.76 -24.60 10.55
N GLY A 353 11.74 -23.72 10.41
CA GLY A 353 12.81 -23.85 9.43
C GLY A 353 12.45 -23.24 8.08
N LYS A 354 13.17 -23.61 7.01
CA LYS A 354 12.95 -23.06 5.68
C LYS A 354 11.53 -23.30 5.18
N VAL A 355 10.94 -22.29 4.53
CA VAL A 355 9.60 -22.34 3.96
C VAL A 355 9.63 -22.01 2.46
N TYR A 356 8.74 -22.63 1.69
CA TYR A 356 8.53 -22.29 0.27
C TYR A 356 7.85 -20.96 0.13
N SER A 357 8.30 -20.13 -0.80
CA SER A 357 7.74 -18.80 -1.02
C SER A 357 8.12 -18.26 -2.41
N ASN A 358 7.19 -17.58 -3.08
CA ASN A 358 7.48 -16.79 -4.28
C ASN A 358 8.43 -15.59 -4.02
N LEU A 359 8.81 -15.34 -2.79
CA LEU A 359 9.83 -14.35 -2.40
C LEU A 359 11.16 -14.98 -1.99
N SER A 360 11.32 -16.29 -2.15
CA SER A 360 12.58 -16.96 -1.87
C SER A 360 13.61 -16.63 -2.95
N SER A 361 14.84 -16.34 -2.54
CA SER A 361 16.00 -16.23 -3.44
C SER A 361 16.70 -17.57 -3.65
N ASP A 362 16.29 -18.60 -2.95
CA ASP A 362 16.81 -19.96 -3.04
C ASP A 362 15.87 -20.75 -3.98
N ASP A 363 16.39 -21.21 -5.11
CA ASP A 363 15.60 -21.92 -6.13
C ASP A 363 14.90 -23.18 -5.59
N GLU A 364 15.51 -23.87 -4.61
CA GLU A 364 14.91 -25.03 -3.96
C GLU A 364 13.61 -24.68 -3.21
N TYR A 365 13.49 -23.45 -2.69
CA TYR A 365 12.35 -22.99 -1.90
C TYR A 365 11.50 -21.93 -2.61
N SER A 366 11.76 -21.68 -3.90
CA SER A 366 10.96 -20.81 -4.74
C SER A 366 9.73 -21.53 -5.30
N ILE A 367 8.56 -20.85 -5.30
CA ILE A 367 7.30 -21.34 -5.89
C ILE A 367 6.75 -20.33 -6.87
#